data_e2e90b65c77e5f5f9755ab2f63f79fee
#
_entry.id   e2e90b65c77e5f5f9755ab2f63f79fee
#
_cell.length_a   1.000
_cell.length_b   1.000
_cell.length_c   1.000
_cell.angle_alpha   90.00
_cell.angle_beta   90.00
_cell.angle_gamma   90.00
#
_symmetry.space_group_name_H-M   'P 1'
#
loop_
_entity.id
_entity.type
_entity.pdbx_description
1 polymer ?
#
loop_
_entity_poly.entity_id
_entity_poly.type
_entity_poly.pdbx_seq_one_letter_code
_entity_poly.pdbx_strand_id
1 'polypeptide(L)'
;MGNFKFTKTDIEGMFVVEPAVYGDNRGYFMETYNENDFKKAGYDLTFVQDNQSQSFKGVLRGLHLQLKYPQGKLVRVIKGEVFDVGVDLRADSPTYGKWHGEILSAENKKQLYIPPKFAHGFVVLSDEAEFVYKCTEFYHGEDEGGIMWNDPDIAVEWPLEGIDEITLSD
;
A
#
# COMPACT_ATOMS: atom_id res chain seq x y z
N MET A 1 -20.04 6.03 15.95
CA MET A 1 -18.60 5.83 15.79
C MET A 1 -18.31 4.77 14.76
N GLY A 2 -17.47 5.06 13.78
CA GLY A 2 -17.04 4.07 12.80
C GLY A 2 -15.94 3.16 13.35
N ASN A 3 -15.74 2.03 12.69
CA ASN A 3 -14.72 1.06 13.06
C ASN A 3 -13.34 1.39 12.49
N PHE A 4 -13.16 2.58 11.91
CA PHE A 4 -11.91 2.98 11.25
C PHE A 4 -11.51 4.40 11.60
N LYS A 5 -10.20 4.60 11.76
CA LYS A 5 -9.60 5.91 11.82
C LYS A 5 -8.91 6.18 10.50
N PHE A 6 -9.24 7.28 9.84
CA PHE A 6 -8.65 7.69 8.57
C PHE A 6 -7.71 8.88 8.82
N THR A 7 -6.48 8.78 8.35
CA THR A 7 -5.48 9.84 8.49
C THR A 7 -4.94 10.21 7.11
N LYS A 8 -5.12 11.45 6.71
CA LYS A 8 -4.59 11.95 5.44
C LYS A 8 -3.07 12.03 5.50
N THR A 9 -2.43 11.73 4.37
CA THR A 9 -0.99 11.98 4.20
C THR A 9 -0.77 13.36 3.58
N ASP A 10 0.49 13.72 3.36
CA ASP A 10 0.85 14.98 2.68
C ASP A 10 0.51 14.94 1.19
N ILE A 11 0.16 13.78 0.65
CA ILE A 11 -0.21 13.60 -0.75
C ILE A 11 -1.73 13.44 -0.85
N GLU A 12 -2.38 14.33 -1.56
CA GLU A 12 -3.83 14.32 -1.69
C GLU A 12 -4.33 13.00 -2.29
N GLY A 13 -5.35 12.45 -1.66
CA GLY A 13 -5.96 11.18 -2.07
C GLY A 13 -5.36 9.95 -1.44
N MET A 14 -4.16 10.06 -0.89
CA MET A 14 -3.47 8.97 -0.20
C MET A 14 -3.71 9.07 1.31
N PHE A 15 -4.17 8.00 1.93
CA PHE A 15 -4.50 8.03 3.35
C PHE A 15 -4.19 6.70 4.04
N VAL A 16 -3.99 6.79 5.36
CA VAL A 16 -3.76 5.65 6.24
C VAL A 16 -5.07 5.27 6.91
N VAL A 17 -5.34 3.99 7.03
CA VAL A 17 -6.53 3.45 7.69
C VAL A 17 -6.09 2.59 8.88
N GLU A 18 -6.66 2.87 10.04
CA GLU A 18 -6.43 2.07 11.25
C GLU A 18 -7.76 1.47 11.70
N PRO A 19 -7.96 0.14 11.51
CA PRO A 19 -9.18 -0.52 11.98
C PRO A 19 -9.27 -0.54 13.50
N ALA A 20 -10.49 -0.49 14.01
CA ALA A 20 -10.73 -0.78 15.42
C ALA A 20 -10.55 -2.28 15.67
N VAL A 21 -9.76 -2.64 16.66
CA VAL A 21 -9.47 -4.04 17.00
C VAL A 21 -10.16 -4.38 18.32
N TYR A 22 -10.99 -5.42 18.30
CA TYR A 22 -11.73 -5.89 19.47
C TYR A 22 -11.10 -7.18 19.96
N GLY A 23 -10.36 -7.12 21.07
CA GLY A 23 -9.63 -8.26 21.61
C GLY A 23 -10.21 -8.76 22.94
N ASP A 24 -10.10 -10.07 23.16
CA ASP A 24 -10.40 -10.73 24.43
C ASP A 24 -9.52 -11.98 24.58
N ASN A 25 -9.83 -12.84 25.56
CA ASN A 25 -9.03 -14.05 25.81
C ASN A 25 -9.09 -15.11 24.70
N ARG A 26 -9.93 -14.91 23.67
CA ARG A 26 -10.02 -15.81 22.52
C ARG A 26 -9.15 -15.34 21.35
N GLY A 27 -8.68 -14.07 21.37
CA GLY A 27 -7.97 -13.44 20.27
C GLY A 27 -8.58 -12.08 19.96
N TYR A 28 -8.69 -11.74 18.67
CA TYR A 28 -9.24 -10.46 18.28
C TYR A 28 -10.17 -10.59 17.05
N PHE A 29 -11.01 -9.58 16.90
CA PHE A 29 -11.84 -9.38 15.72
C PHE A 29 -11.67 -7.95 15.24
N MET A 30 -11.66 -7.75 13.92
CA MET A 30 -11.71 -6.42 13.33
C MET A 30 -12.37 -6.49 11.96
N GLU A 31 -13.06 -5.43 11.57
CA GLU A 31 -13.42 -5.23 10.17
C GLU A 31 -12.19 -4.70 9.45
N THR A 32 -11.93 -5.21 8.26
CA THR A 32 -10.80 -4.74 7.45
C THR A 32 -11.21 -3.80 6.34
N TYR A 33 -12.49 -3.82 5.97
CA TYR A 33 -13.08 -2.89 5.02
C TYR A 33 -14.60 -2.86 5.24
N ASN A 34 -15.18 -1.67 5.15
CA ASN A 34 -16.61 -1.47 5.21
C ASN A 34 -16.98 -0.32 4.27
N GLU A 35 -17.70 -0.63 3.21
CA GLU A 35 -18.06 0.33 2.17
C GLU A 35 -18.76 1.57 2.74
N ASN A 36 -19.70 1.36 3.66
CA ASN A 36 -20.48 2.47 4.25
C ASN A 36 -19.59 3.40 5.08
N ASP A 37 -18.67 2.84 5.87
CA ASP A 37 -17.77 3.63 6.69
C ASP A 37 -16.79 4.43 5.85
N PHE A 38 -16.28 3.84 4.77
CA PHE A 38 -15.40 4.54 3.85
C PHE A 38 -16.15 5.68 3.13
N LYS A 39 -17.37 5.43 2.67
CA LYS A 39 -18.19 6.47 2.03
C LYS A 39 -18.50 7.62 2.99
N LYS A 40 -18.82 7.33 4.25
CA LYS A 40 -19.05 8.36 5.28
C LYS A 40 -17.82 9.22 5.51
N ALA A 41 -16.63 8.64 5.39
CA ALA A 41 -15.37 9.36 5.52
C ALA A 41 -15.01 10.18 4.28
N GLY A 42 -15.79 10.07 3.21
CA GLY A 42 -15.56 10.78 1.96
C GLY A 42 -14.85 9.96 0.89
N TYR A 43 -14.67 8.66 1.11
CA TYR A 43 -13.96 7.76 0.19
C TYR A 43 -14.93 6.80 -0.47
N ASP A 44 -15.43 7.19 -1.64
CA ASP A 44 -16.33 6.37 -2.45
C ASP A 44 -15.51 5.49 -3.39
N LEU A 45 -15.15 4.31 -2.92
CA LEU A 45 -14.28 3.38 -3.63
C LEU A 45 -15.07 2.12 -3.98
N THR A 46 -14.82 1.57 -5.18
CA THR A 46 -15.35 0.29 -5.58
C THR A 46 -14.19 -0.65 -5.84
N PHE A 47 -14.09 -1.75 -5.09
CA PHE A 47 -13.04 -2.74 -5.27
C PHE A 47 -13.56 -3.93 -6.06
N VAL A 48 -12.77 -4.38 -7.04
CA VAL A 48 -13.18 -5.44 -7.99
C VAL A 48 -12.26 -6.65 -7.94
N GLN A 49 -11.13 -6.57 -7.24
CA GLN A 49 -10.13 -7.65 -7.20
C GLN A 49 -9.37 -7.63 -5.89
N ASP A 50 -9.13 -8.82 -5.33
CA ASP A 50 -8.25 -9.01 -4.17
C ASP A 50 -7.03 -9.81 -4.59
N ASN A 51 -5.86 -9.43 -4.08
CA ASN A 51 -4.61 -10.13 -4.34
C ASN A 51 -3.88 -10.44 -3.03
N GLN A 52 -3.06 -11.49 -3.03
CA GLN A 52 -2.20 -11.85 -1.91
C GLN A 52 -0.85 -12.31 -2.42
N SER A 53 0.20 -11.89 -1.76
CA SER A 53 1.57 -12.34 -2.04
C SER A 53 2.32 -12.65 -0.77
N GLN A 54 3.35 -13.49 -0.88
CA GLN A 54 4.32 -13.76 0.17
C GLN A 54 5.69 -13.37 -0.37
N SER A 55 6.53 -12.79 0.48
CA SER A 55 7.89 -12.41 0.10
C SER A 55 8.80 -12.51 1.31
N PHE A 56 10.09 -12.77 1.06
CA PHE A 56 11.10 -12.91 2.10
C PHE A 56 11.84 -11.58 2.32
N LYS A 57 12.58 -11.50 3.42
CA LYS A 57 13.33 -10.31 3.81
C LYS A 57 14.20 -9.79 2.68
N GLY A 58 14.15 -8.50 2.42
CA GLY A 58 14.92 -7.85 1.38
C GLY A 58 14.27 -7.87 0.01
N VAL A 59 13.18 -8.60 -0.19
CA VAL A 59 12.43 -8.53 -1.44
C VAL A 59 11.81 -7.15 -1.56
N LEU A 60 12.07 -6.49 -2.67
CA LEU A 60 11.49 -5.21 -3.02
C LEU A 60 10.69 -5.37 -4.32
N ARG A 61 9.38 -5.15 -4.22
CA ARG A 61 8.48 -5.20 -5.36
C ARG A 61 8.09 -3.78 -5.74
N GLY A 62 8.17 -3.46 -7.02
CA GLY A 62 7.77 -2.14 -7.53
C GLY A 62 8.94 -1.33 -8.09
N LEU A 63 8.79 -0.09 -8.37
CA LEU A 63 7.53 0.71 -8.26
C LEU A 63 6.71 0.54 -9.54
N HIS A 64 5.48 0.03 -9.41
CA HIS A 64 4.64 -0.34 -10.55
C HIS A 64 3.32 0.43 -10.59
N LEU A 65 2.78 0.59 -11.80
CA LEU A 65 1.42 1.12 -12.01
C LEU A 65 0.90 0.62 -13.36
N GLN A 66 -0.42 0.66 -13.53
CA GLN A 66 -1.07 0.45 -14.82
C GLN A 66 -1.39 1.81 -15.43
N LEU A 67 -1.13 1.96 -16.72
CA LEU A 67 -1.18 3.25 -17.40
C LEU A 67 -2.56 3.58 -17.96
N LYS A 68 -3.18 2.62 -18.66
CA LYS A 68 -4.51 2.77 -19.28
C LYS A 68 -5.63 2.38 -18.34
N TYR A 69 -5.36 1.42 -17.45
CA TYR A 69 -6.31 0.90 -16.47
C TYR A 69 -5.77 1.11 -15.06
N PRO A 70 -5.62 2.38 -14.63
CA PRO A 70 -4.97 2.65 -13.35
C PRO A 70 -5.75 2.08 -12.18
N GLN A 71 -5.04 1.41 -11.26
CA GLN A 71 -5.62 0.78 -10.08
C GLN A 71 -5.37 1.63 -8.84
N GLY A 72 -6.43 1.92 -8.09
CA GLY A 72 -6.29 2.28 -6.68
C GLY A 72 -6.14 1.01 -5.86
N LYS A 73 -5.35 1.06 -4.81
CA LYS A 73 -5.03 -0.12 -3.99
C LYS A 73 -5.17 0.18 -2.51
N LEU A 74 -5.93 -0.65 -1.81
CA LEU A 74 -5.98 -0.63 -0.35
C LEU A 74 -5.16 -1.81 0.16
N VAL A 75 -4.01 -1.52 0.73
CA VAL A 75 -2.99 -2.52 1.06
C VAL A 75 -2.84 -2.72 2.56
N ARG A 76 -2.54 -3.95 2.98
CA ARG A 76 -2.27 -4.30 4.38
C ARG A 76 -1.39 -5.54 4.46
N VAL A 77 -0.78 -5.73 5.64
CA VAL A 77 0.10 -6.87 5.91
C VAL A 77 -0.57 -7.76 6.95
N ILE A 78 -0.69 -9.05 6.65
CA ILE A 78 -1.29 -10.03 7.55
C ILE A 78 -0.25 -10.88 8.28
N LYS A 79 1.01 -10.84 7.84
CA LYS A 79 2.14 -11.49 8.51
C LYS A 79 3.41 -10.69 8.22
N GLY A 80 4.19 -10.42 9.26
CA GLY A 80 5.45 -9.70 9.10
C GLY A 80 5.28 -8.20 8.99
N GLU A 81 6.25 -7.56 8.35
CA GLU A 81 6.34 -6.10 8.26
C GLU A 81 6.96 -5.67 6.95
N VAL A 82 6.40 -4.63 6.35
CA VAL A 82 6.94 -4.02 5.13
C VAL A 82 6.99 -2.50 5.29
N PHE A 83 7.82 -1.87 4.48
CA PHE A 83 7.73 -0.44 4.21
C PHE A 83 7.08 -0.28 2.84
N ASP A 84 5.89 0.29 2.83
CA ASP A 84 5.06 0.42 1.63
C ASP A 84 5.10 1.86 1.13
N VAL A 85 5.27 2.04 -0.18
CA VAL A 85 5.51 3.35 -0.78
C VAL A 85 4.56 3.60 -1.94
N GLY A 86 3.96 4.78 -1.96
CA GLY A 86 3.24 5.31 -3.10
C GLY A 86 3.91 6.58 -3.61
N VAL A 87 4.07 6.69 -4.92
CA VAL A 87 4.65 7.86 -5.58
C VAL A 87 3.58 8.48 -6.47
N ASP A 88 3.31 9.76 -6.27
CA ASP A 88 2.32 10.49 -7.05
C ASP A 88 2.85 10.75 -8.46
N LEU A 89 2.25 10.13 -9.46
CA LEU A 89 2.59 10.33 -10.88
C LEU A 89 1.45 10.97 -11.67
N ARG A 90 0.51 11.61 -10.99
CA ARG A 90 -0.56 12.37 -11.63
C ARG A 90 0.00 13.68 -12.19
N ALA A 91 -0.05 13.86 -13.50
CA ALA A 91 0.59 14.98 -14.20
C ALA A 91 0.17 16.36 -13.67
N ASP A 92 -1.09 16.51 -13.26
CA ASP A 92 -1.65 17.79 -12.81
C ASP A 92 -1.62 17.97 -11.29
N SER A 93 -1.03 17.02 -10.57
CA SER A 93 -0.99 17.07 -9.11
C SER A 93 0.06 18.05 -8.60
N PRO A 94 -0.25 18.86 -7.57
CA PRO A 94 0.77 19.70 -6.93
C PRO A 94 1.86 18.87 -6.22
N THR A 95 1.62 17.58 -5.97
CA THR A 95 2.59 16.68 -5.37
C THR A 95 3.19 15.69 -6.37
N TYR A 96 3.11 15.98 -7.67
CA TYR A 96 3.71 15.15 -8.71
C TYR A 96 5.19 14.87 -8.39
N GLY A 97 5.56 13.59 -8.45
CA GLY A 97 6.92 13.15 -8.16
C GLY A 97 7.25 13.00 -6.68
N LYS A 98 6.34 13.34 -5.79
CA LYS A 98 6.53 13.16 -4.35
C LYS A 98 6.06 11.78 -3.92
N TRP A 99 6.65 11.27 -2.83
CA TRP A 99 6.33 9.94 -2.31
C TRP A 99 5.96 10.01 -0.83
N HIS A 100 5.21 9.00 -0.39
CA HIS A 100 4.93 8.75 1.02
C HIS A 100 5.15 7.27 1.29
N GLY A 101 5.83 6.98 2.40
CA GLY A 101 6.07 5.61 2.85
C GLY A 101 5.46 5.39 4.23
N GLU A 102 4.99 4.18 4.46
CA GLU A 102 4.34 3.79 5.70
C GLU A 102 4.80 2.41 6.12
N ILE A 103 5.10 2.22 7.40
CA ILE A 103 5.35 0.88 7.95
C ILE A 103 4.00 0.20 8.15
N LEU A 104 3.81 -0.93 7.46
CA LEU A 104 2.63 -1.77 7.60
C LEU A 104 3.05 -3.12 8.16
N SER A 105 2.35 -3.58 9.19
CA SER A 105 2.68 -4.86 9.81
C SER A 105 1.41 -5.58 10.29
N ALA A 106 1.55 -6.90 10.50
CA ALA A 106 0.49 -7.68 11.15
C ALA A 106 0.19 -7.15 12.55
N GLU A 107 1.20 -6.60 13.22
CA GLU A 107 1.07 -6.07 14.57
C GLU A 107 0.34 -4.73 14.60
N ASN A 108 0.76 -3.76 13.76
CA ASN A 108 0.14 -2.43 13.78
C ASN A 108 -1.20 -2.36 13.04
N LYS A 109 -1.47 -3.33 12.17
CA LYS A 109 -2.74 -3.49 11.45
C LYS A 109 -3.13 -2.28 10.59
N LYS A 110 -2.18 -1.41 10.29
CA LYS A 110 -2.41 -0.26 9.42
C LYS A 110 -2.63 -0.69 7.99
N GLN A 111 -3.44 0.07 7.28
CA GLN A 111 -3.65 -0.05 5.86
C GLN A 111 -3.29 1.27 5.19
N LEU A 112 -2.88 1.21 3.94
CA LEU A 112 -2.56 2.40 3.15
C LEU A 112 -3.37 2.36 1.87
N TYR A 113 -4.07 3.45 1.57
CA TYR A 113 -4.73 3.60 0.28
C TYR A 113 -3.83 4.36 -0.68
N ILE A 114 -3.55 3.74 -1.81
CA ILE A 114 -2.71 4.28 -2.88
C ILE A 114 -3.62 4.56 -4.07
N PRO A 115 -3.84 5.85 -4.42
CA PRO A 115 -4.77 6.20 -5.51
C PRO A 115 -4.31 5.70 -6.88
N PRO A 116 -5.24 5.66 -7.86
CA PRO A 116 -4.86 5.42 -9.25
C PRO A 116 -3.83 6.45 -9.73
N LYS A 117 -2.97 6.04 -10.65
CA LYS A 117 -1.87 6.85 -11.22
C LYS A 117 -0.74 7.15 -10.25
N PHE A 118 -0.65 6.36 -9.19
CA PHE A 118 0.52 6.31 -8.32
C PHE A 118 1.35 5.08 -8.68
N ALA A 119 2.66 5.21 -8.63
CA ALA A 119 3.54 4.05 -8.64
C ALA A 119 3.58 3.49 -7.22
N HIS A 120 3.55 2.17 -7.09
CA HIS A 120 3.45 1.48 -5.82
C HIS A 120 4.53 0.41 -5.68
N GLY A 121 5.07 0.28 -4.49
CA GLY A 121 6.02 -0.79 -4.18
C GLY A 121 6.24 -0.90 -2.68
N PHE A 122 6.95 -1.95 -2.30
CA PHE A 122 7.29 -2.17 -0.90
C PHE A 122 8.57 -3.00 -0.77
N VAL A 123 9.21 -2.87 0.38
CA VAL A 123 10.34 -3.73 0.77
C VAL A 123 9.96 -4.48 2.05
N VAL A 124 10.32 -5.77 2.10
CA VAL A 124 10.07 -6.63 3.25
C VAL A 124 11.16 -6.42 4.30
N LEU A 125 10.75 -6.08 5.52
CA LEU A 125 11.64 -5.77 6.64
C LEU A 125 11.81 -6.95 7.62
N SER A 126 10.82 -7.82 7.73
CA SER A 126 10.82 -9.02 8.56
C SER A 126 11.35 -10.22 7.77
N ASP A 127 11.53 -11.38 8.43
CA ASP A 127 12.01 -12.58 7.76
C ASP A 127 11.14 -12.98 6.57
N GLU A 128 9.83 -12.80 6.71
CA GLU A 128 8.86 -12.95 5.63
C GLU A 128 7.69 -12.02 5.86
N ALA A 129 6.95 -11.71 4.81
CA ALA A 129 5.72 -10.94 4.91
C ALA A 129 4.66 -11.50 3.98
N GLU A 130 3.42 -11.50 4.45
CA GLU A 130 2.25 -11.77 3.62
C GLU A 130 1.47 -10.49 3.46
N PHE A 131 1.26 -10.10 2.21
CA PHE A 131 0.76 -8.81 1.78
C PHE A 131 -0.53 -9.02 1.01
N VAL A 132 -1.60 -8.34 1.41
CA VAL A 132 -2.90 -8.45 0.74
C VAL A 132 -3.41 -7.07 0.37
N TYR A 133 -4.09 -6.98 -0.78
CA TYR A 133 -4.64 -5.70 -1.19
C TYR A 133 -5.85 -5.84 -2.10
N LYS A 134 -6.71 -4.84 -2.01
CA LYS A 134 -7.89 -4.69 -2.85
C LYS A 134 -7.58 -3.69 -3.96
N CYS A 135 -8.10 -3.94 -5.16
CA CYS A 135 -7.88 -3.09 -6.32
C CYS A 135 -9.18 -2.53 -6.85
N THR A 136 -9.15 -1.25 -7.26
CA THR A 136 -10.31 -0.58 -7.87
C THR A 136 -10.48 -0.89 -9.36
N GLU A 137 -9.48 -1.52 -9.97
CA GLU A 137 -9.49 -1.94 -11.38
C GLU A 137 -8.88 -3.32 -11.50
N PHE A 138 -9.24 -4.04 -12.56
CA PHE A 138 -8.66 -5.36 -12.82
C PHE A 138 -7.20 -5.26 -13.22
N TYR A 139 -6.45 -6.32 -12.94
CA TYR A 139 -5.06 -6.41 -13.36
C TYR A 139 -4.97 -6.64 -14.88
N HIS A 140 -4.14 -5.83 -15.53
CA HIS A 140 -3.84 -5.89 -16.94
C HIS A 140 -2.32 -5.93 -17.10
N GLY A 141 -1.75 -7.14 -17.23
CA GLY A 141 -0.31 -7.32 -17.28
C GLY A 141 0.36 -6.60 -18.46
N GLU A 142 -0.36 -6.49 -19.57
CA GLU A 142 0.12 -5.80 -20.77
C GLU A 142 0.17 -4.28 -20.60
N ASP A 143 -0.49 -3.76 -19.57
CA ASP A 143 -0.57 -2.32 -19.28
C ASP A 143 0.40 -1.88 -18.17
N GLU A 144 1.15 -2.83 -17.62
CA GLU A 144 2.04 -2.55 -16.49
C GLU A 144 3.24 -1.71 -16.92
N GLY A 145 3.50 -0.66 -16.18
CA GLY A 145 4.69 0.18 -16.29
C GLY A 145 5.27 0.42 -14.91
N GLY A 146 6.36 1.16 -14.88
CA GLY A 146 6.98 1.44 -13.59
C GLY A 146 8.13 2.43 -13.69
N ILE A 147 8.64 2.76 -12.52
CA ILE A 147 9.85 3.53 -12.35
C ILE A 147 10.81 2.71 -11.49
N MET A 148 12.09 3.01 -11.59
CA MET A 148 13.09 2.29 -10.80
C MET A 148 12.92 2.60 -9.32
N TRP A 149 13.08 1.57 -8.48
CA TRP A 149 12.94 1.71 -7.02
C TRP A 149 13.92 2.74 -6.45
N ASN A 150 15.08 2.92 -7.09
CA ASN A 150 16.13 3.84 -6.68
C ASN A 150 16.25 5.05 -7.62
N ASP A 151 15.18 5.43 -8.29
CA ASP A 151 15.15 6.60 -9.16
C ASP A 151 15.67 7.83 -8.41
N PRO A 152 16.72 8.52 -8.90
CA PRO A 152 17.33 9.63 -8.16
C PRO A 152 16.48 10.89 -8.11
N ASP A 153 15.53 11.05 -9.02
CA ASP A 153 14.64 12.21 -9.03
C ASP A 153 13.52 12.05 -8.01
N ILE A 154 12.99 10.84 -7.85
CA ILE A 154 11.99 10.51 -6.84
C ILE A 154 12.64 10.41 -5.47
N ALA A 155 13.80 9.75 -5.40
CA ALA A 155 14.65 9.65 -4.22
C ALA A 155 13.93 9.08 -2.99
N VAL A 156 13.25 7.94 -3.17
CA VAL A 156 12.62 7.24 -2.05
C VAL A 156 13.67 6.82 -1.02
N GLU A 157 13.45 7.15 0.23
CA GLU A 157 14.32 6.78 1.34
C GLU A 157 13.88 5.43 1.93
N TRP A 158 14.32 4.33 1.31
CA TRP A 158 14.02 3.00 1.77
C TRP A 158 14.78 2.68 3.07
N PRO A 159 14.10 2.13 4.10
CA PRO A 159 14.78 1.77 5.37
C PRO A 159 15.50 0.42 5.21
N LEU A 160 16.70 0.44 4.66
CA LEU A 160 17.45 -0.77 4.32
C LEU A 160 18.39 -1.27 5.41
N GLU A 161 18.37 -0.67 6.59
CA GLU A 161 19.16 -1.15 7.74
C GLU A 161 18.79 -2.59 8.10
N GLY A 162 19.80 -3.43 8.25
CA GLY A 162 19.57 -4.84 8.56
C GLY A 162 19.19 -5.70 7.37
N ILE A 163 19.18 -5.13 6.17
CA ILE A 163 18.93 -5.86 4.92
C ILE A 163 20.25 -5.96 4.18
N ASP A 164 20.78 -7.18 4.08
CA ASP A 164 22.09 -7.42 3.45
C ASP A 164 22.01 -7.38 1.93
N GLU A 165 20.87 -7.79 1.36
CA GLU A 165 20.70 -7.88 -0.08
C GLU A 165 19.26 -7.54 -0.47
N ILE A 166 19.12 -6.72 -1.51
CA ILE A 166 17.81 -6.40 -2.12
C ILE A 166 17.55 -7.39 -3.24
N THR A 167 16.41 -8.06 -3.20
CA THR A 167 15.97 -8.98 -4.25
C THR A 167 14.88 -8.32 -5.06
N LEU A 168 15.12 -8.14 -6.35
CA LEU A 168 14.18 -7.53 -7.30
C LEU A 168 13.58 -8.61 -8.20
N SER A 169 12.46 -8.30 -8.84
CA SER A 169 11.93 -9.13 -9.93
C SER A 169 12.83 -8.98 -11.15
N ASP A 170 12.81 -9.99 -12.01
CA ASP A 170 13.54 -9.97 -13.28
C ASP A 170 13.05 -8.87 -14.23
#